data_87356db4b6347c2ae6ca64449f2ba70d
#
_entry.id   87356db4b6347c2ae6ca64449f2ba70d
#
_cell.length_a   1.000
_cell.length_b   1.000
_cell.length_c   1.000
_cell.angle_alpha   90.00
_cell.angle_beta   90.00
_cell.angle_gamma   90.00
#
_symmetry.space_group_name_H-M   'P 1'
#
loop_
_entity.id
_entity.type
_entity.pdbx_description
1 polymer ?
#
loop_
_entity_poly.entity_id
_entity_poly.type
_entity_poly.pdbx_seq_one_letter_code
_entity_poly.pdbx_strand_id
1 'polypeptide(L)'
;MAKGVYILDSEVVIVGGGPFGLMLAIELGRRNVTTLLYDAKNGTAYNPQANATQARTMEYFRRLGIADEIRALGMPANYPTDIAYFTRYGHHELGRFELPASSKANALVRSNQGSWTASEAPHRISQKFVEPVLRRLAEAYDSVTINFGWRMTEFKEGASSVSAVFEQSETGVTHNIDATYLIGADGARSMVRKQLGYSLIGEYGEERHFFGGRMYAVYLRCPEFYEVVGKQPAWMNWTFNDDRRALMAAVDGKGEFAFHTQLRSDEDEATITDERAADLF
;
A
#
# COMPACT_ATOMS: atom_id res chain seq x y z
N MET A 1 35.09 0.62 23.04
CA MET A 1 35.51 -0.50 22.17
C MET A 1 34.75 -0.37 20.89
N ALA A 2 35.40 -0.07 19.77
CA ALA A 2 34.76 0.01 18.47
C ALA A 2 34.25 -1.39 18.11
N LYS A 3 32.92 -1.56 18.07
CA LYS A 3 32.30 -2.76 17.52
C LYS A 3 32.57 -2.77 16.03
N GLY A 4 33.17 -3.86 15.56
CA GLY A 4 33.59 -4.02 14.18
C GLY A 4 32.46 -3.70 13.21
N VAL A 5 32.78 -2.87 12.25
CA VAL A 5 31.94 -2.53 11.10
C VAL A 5 31.96 -3.76 10.18
N TYR A 6 30.82 -4.41 10.00
CA TYR A 6 30.66 -5.42 8.96
C TYR A 6 30.33 -4.67 7.67
N ILE A 7 31.26 -4.67 6.74
CA ILE A 7 31.03 -4.21 5.35
C ILE A 7 30.44 -5.41 4.62
N LEU A 8 29.22 -5.29 4.16
CA LEU A 8 28.61 -6.28 3.27
C LEU A 8 28.75 -5.76 1.84
N ASP A 9 29.49 -6.49 1.03
CA ASP A 9 29.55 -6.21 -0.40
C ASP A 9 28.24 -6.64 -1.06
N SER A 10 27.57 -5.71 -1.72
CA SER A 10 26.36 -5.96 -2.49
C SER A 10 26.39 -5.21 -3.82
N GLU A 11 25.78 -5.79 -4.84
CA GLU A 11 25.61 -5.05 -6.11
C GLU A 11 24.57 -3.95 -5.98
N VAL A 12 23.46 -4.24 -5.29
CA VAL A 12 22.36 -3.31 -5.14
C VAL A 12 21.90 -3.22 -3.68
N VAL A 13 21.75 -2.01 -3.16
CA VAL A 13 21.05 -1.72 -1.93
C VAL A 13 19.74 -1.00 -2.22
N ILE A 14 18.63 -1.51 -1.69
CA ILE A 14 17.28 -0.95 -1.83
C ILE A 14 16.88 -0.33 -0.50
N VAL A 15 16.47 0.93 -0.53
CA VAL A 15 15.94 1.66 0.64
C VAL A 15 14.42 1.72 0.52
N GLY A 16 13.73 0.96 1.37
CA GLY A 16 12.27 0.85 1.40
C GLY A 16 11.76 -0.53 1.01
N GLY A 17 11.11 -1.22 1.96
CA GLY A 17 10.51 -2.57 1.83
C GLY A 17 9.00 -2.55 1.57
N GLY A 18 8.49 -1.48 0.96
CA GLY A 18 7.13 -1.44 0.43
C GLY A 18 6.99 -2.23 -0.88
N PRO A 19 5.81 -2.21 -1.52
CA PRO A 19 5.53 -3.03 -2.71
C PRO A 19 6.53 -2.84 -3.84
N PHE A 20 7.03 -1.62 -4.04
CA PHE A 20 7.99 -1.31 -5.10
C PHE A 20 9.38 -1.88 -4.81
N GLY A 21 9.87 -1.71 -3.57
CA GLY A 21 11.17 -2.25 -3.17
C GLY A 21 11.17 -3.78 -3.18
N LEU A 22 10.12 -4.40 -2.67
CA LEU A 22 9.96 -5.86 -2.70
C LEU A 22 9.86 -6.40 -4.13
N MET A 23 9.11 -5.75 -5.01
CA MET A 23 9.05 -6.13 -6.44
C MET A 23 10.41 -6.02 -7.12
N LEU A 24 11.17 -4.96 -6.83
CA LEU A 24 12.53 -4.80 -7.35
C LEU A 24 13.46 -5.90 -6.82
N ALA A 25 13.40 -6.20 -5.52
CA ALA A 25 14.18 -7.28 -4.91
C ALA A 25 13.89 -8.64 -5.57
N ILE A 26 12.62 -8.95 -5.88
CA ILE A 26 12.23 -10.16 -6.62
C ILE A 26 12.85 -10.15 -8.02
N GLU A 27 12.77 -9.04 -8.76
CA GLU A 27 13.27 -8.97 -10.13
C GLU A 27 14.80 -9.05 -10.19
N LEU A 28 15.51 -8.54 -9.19
CA LEU A 28 16.95 -8.68 -9.04
C LEU A 28 17.33 -10.10 -8.61
N GLY A 29 16.62 -10.68 -7.63
CA GLY A 29 16.83 -12.04 -7.15
C GLY A 29 16.68 -13.08 -8.28
N ARG A 30 15.67 -12.94 -9.14
CA ARG A 30 15.50 -13.79 -10.34
C ARG A 30 16.68 -13.74 -11.32
N ARG A 31 17.50 -12.71 -11.23
CA ARG A 31 18.70 -12.51 -12.07
C ARG A 31 19.98 -12.81 -11.31
N ASN A 32 19.84 -13.33 -10.10
CA ASN A 32 20.95 -13.64 -9.20
C ASN A 32 21.85 -12.42 -8.89
N VAL A 33 21.25 -11.21 -8.84
CA VAL A 33 21.93 -9.99 -8.45
C VAL A 33 21.94 -9.90 -6.94
N THR A 34 23.11 -9.73 -6.32
CA THR A 34 23.24 -9.60 -4.87
C THR A 34 22.55 -8.32 -4.40
N THR A 35 21.53 -8.47 -3.56
CA THR A 35 20.64 -7.39 -3.17
C THR A 35 20.41 -7.35 -1.67
N LEU A 36 20.63 -6.18 -1.08
CA LEU A 36 20.25 -5.88 0.29
C LEU A 36 19.07 -4.91 0.27
N LEU A 37 17.99 -5.24 1.00
CA LEU A 37 16.85 -4.37 1.16
C LEU A 37 16.73 -3.97 2.64
N TYR A 38 16.57 -2.67 2.88
CA TYR A 38 16.37 -2.11 4.22
C TYR A 38 15.07 -1.32 4.29
N ASP A 39 14.29 -1.53 5.36
CA ASP A 39 13.11 -0.73 5.66
C ASP A 39 13.09 -0.31 7.14
N ALA A 40 12.73 0.93 7.39
CA ALA A 40 12.65 1.50 8.74
C ALA A 40 11.51 0.91 9.60
N LYS A 41 10.50 0.31 8.97
CA LYS A 41 9.42 -0.37 9.68
C LYS A 41 9.87 -1.75 10.13
N ASN A 42 9.24 -2.27 11.19
CA ASN A 42 9.53 -3.61 11.71
C ASN A 42 8.91 -4.75 10.87
N GLY A 43 8.25 -4.45 9.77
CA GLY A 43 7.62 -5.43 8.88
C GLY A 43 6.76 -4.80 7.79
N THR A 44 5.99 -5.63 7.13
CA THR A 44 5.07 -5.22 6.08
C THR A 44 3.90 -4.39 6.63
N ALA A 45 3.19 -3.68 5.74
CA ALA A 45 2.11 -2.77 6.14
C ALA A 45 0.99 -3.48 6.90
N TYR A 46 0.66 -2.97 8.08
CA TYR A 46 -0.48 -3.43 8.88
C TYR A 46 -1.77 -2.70 8.47
N ASN A 47 -1.71 -1.40 8.33
CA ASN A 47 -2.86 -0.60 7.94
C ASN A 47 -3.08 -0.64 6.42
N PRO A 48 -4.33 -0.72 5.95
CA PRO A 48 -4.66 -0.76 4.53
C PRO A 48 -4.44 0.63 3.90
N GLN A 49 -3.27 0.84 3.28
CA GLN A 49 -2.95 2.09 2.60
C GLN A 49 -3.46 2.12 1.16
N ALA A 50 -3.62 0.97 0.52
CA ALA A 50 -4.18 0.82 -0.82
C ALA A 50 -5.03 -0.46 -0.87
N ASN A 51 -6.15 -0.39 -1.60
CA ASN A 51 -7.15 -1.47 -1.67
C ASN A 51 -7.46 -1.90 -3.11
N ALA A 52 -6.61 -1.53 -4.06
CA ALA A 52 -6.82 -1.88 -5.46
C ALA A 52 -5.50 -2.12 -6.17
N THR A 53 -5.47 -3.18 -6.97
CA THR A 53 -4.37 -3.54 -7.85
C THR A 53 -4.82 -3.42 -9.30
N GLN A 54 -4.11 -2.63 -10.09
CA GLN A 54 -4.43 -2.39 -11.49
C GLN A 54 -4.07 -3.58 -12.36
N ALA A 55 -4.70 -3.66 -13.55
CA ALA A 55 -4.47 -4.73 -14.51
C ALA A 55 -2.98 -4.97 -14.81
N ARG A 56 -2.21 -3.90 -15.05
CA ARG A 56 -0.77 -4.01 -15.31
C ARG A 56 0.00 -4.66 -14.16
N THR A 57 -0.33 -4.34 -12.93
CA THR A 57 0.29 -4.96 -11.76
C THR A 57 -0.08 -6.45 -11.64
N MET A 58 -1.34 -6.79 -11.94
CA MET A 58 -1.78 -8.19 -11.99
C MET A 58 -1.07 -8.99 -13.09
N GLU A 59 -0.75 -8.37 -14.24
CA GLU A 59 0.07 -8.98 -15.29
C GLU A 59 1.50 -9.28 -14.80
N TYR A 60 2.11 -8.39 -14.01
CA TYR A 60 3.39 -8.67 -13.37
C TYR A 60 3.28 -9.82 -12.37
N PHE A 61 2.24 -9.85 -11.55
CA PHE A 61 2.01 -10.94 -10.60
C PHE A 61 1.80 -12.28 -11.32
N ARG A 62 1.10 -12.28 -12.48
CA ARG A 62 1.00 -13.48 -13.32
C ARG A 62 2.35 -13.94 -13.84
N ARG A 63 3.20 -13.02 -14.32
CA ARG A 63 4.56 -13.35 -14.79
C ARG A 63 5.43 -13.93 -13.66
N LEU A 64 5.18 -13.52 -12.41
CA LEU A 64 5.84 -14.07 -11.22
C LEU A 64 5.20 -15.36 -10.69
N GLY A 65 4.06 -15.79 -11.25
CA GLY A 65 3.34 -16.99 -10.82
C GLY A 65 2.50 -16.83 -9.55
N ILE A 66 2.25 -15.60 -9.09
CA ILE A 66 1.55 -15.32 -7.83
C ILE A 66 0.17 -14.68 -8.03
N ALA A 67 -0.31 -14.47 -9.27
CA ALA A 67 -1.57 -13.81 -9.52
C ALA A 67 -2.77 -14.51 -8.89
N ASP A 68 -2.82 -15.84 -8.94
CA ASP A 68 -3.92 -16.62 -8.35
C ASP A 68 -3.89 -16.57 -6.82
N GLU A 69 -2.72 -16.59 -6.20
CA GLU A 69 -2.56 -16.39 -4.76
C GLU A 69 -3.05 -15.01 -4.33
N ILE A 70 -2.65 -13.97 -5.04
CA ILE A 70 -3.11 -12.59 -4.81
C ILE A 70 -4.63 -12.48 -4.95
N ARG A 71 -5.22 -13.14 -5.94
CA ARG A 71 -6.68 -13.16 -6.10
C ARG A 71 -7.38 -13.88 -4.96
N ALA A 72 -6.81 -14.97 -4.46
CA ALA A 72 -7.38 -15.73 -3.35
C ALA A 72 -7.32 -14.98 -2.00
N LEU A 73 -6.32 -14.13 -1.81
CA LEU A 73 -6.15 -13.30 -0.60
C LEU A 73 -6.96 -12.00 -0.64
N GLY A 74 -7.44 -11.59 -1.80
CA GLY A 74 -8.25 -10.39 -1.97
C GLY A 74 -9.70 -10.57 -1.54
N MET A 75 -10.55 -9.69 -2.02
CA MET A 75 -11.98 -9.78 -1.73
C MET A 75 -12.57 -11.10 -2.25
N PRO A 76 -13.60 -11.66 -1.55
CA PRO A 76 -14.27 -12.87 -1.99
C PRO A 76 -14.68 -12.79 -3.46
N ALA A 77 -14.54 -13.90 -4.21
CA ALA A 77 -14.65 -13.91 -5.67
C ALA A 77 -15.98 -13.34 -6.20
N ASN A 78 -17.06 -13.47 -5.45
CA ASN A 78 -18.38 -12.96 -5.80
C ASN A 78 -18.74 -11.63 -5.11
N TYR A 79 -17.81 -11.05 -4.33
CA TYR A 79 -18.09 -9.77 -3.65
C TYR A 79 -18.28 -8.65 -4.70
N PRO A 80 -19.37 -7.84 -4.58
CA PRO A 80 -19.59 -6.72 -5.49
C PRO A 80 -18.47 -5.69 -5.38
N THR A 81 -17.81 -5.38 -6.50
CA THR A 81 -16.76 -4.36 -6.51
C THR A 81 -17.27 -2.97 -6.87
N ASP A 82 -18.56 -2.77 -6.69
CA ASP A 82 -19.31 -1.56 -6.99
C ASP A 82 -18.82 -0.33 -6.24
N ILE A 83 -19.12 0.83 -6.76
CA ILE A 83 -18.99 2.11 -6.10
C ILE A 83 -20.40 2.64 -5.87
N ALA A 84 -20.83 2.75 -4.62
CA ALA A 84 -22.16 3.20 -4.25
C ALA A 84 -22.11 4.56 -3.54
N TYR A 85 -23.12 5.37 -3.79
CA TYR A 85 -23.25 6.72 -3.26
C TYR A 85 -24.54 6.85 -2.45
N PHE A 86 -24.45 7.42 -1.25
CA PHE A 86 -25.56 7.54 -0.30
C PHE A 86 -25.65 8.96 0.27
N THR A 87 -26.82 9.31 0.77
CA THR A 87 -26.93 10.47 1.66
C THR A 87 -26.32 10.17 3.03
N ARG A 88 -26.61 9.01 3.57
CA ARG A 88 -26.00 8.37 4.78
C ARG A 88 -26.03 6.86 4.56
N TYR A 89 -25.14 6.13 5.22
CA TYR A 89 -25.22 4.67 5.23
C TYR A 89 -26.58 4.24 5.84
N GLY A 90 -27.21 3.26 5.23
CA GLY A 90 -28.56 2.84 5.62
C GLY A 90 -29.72 3.71 5.13
N HIS A 91 -29.45 4.90 4.60
CA HIS A 91 -30.47 5.80 4.07
C HIS A 91 -30.60 5.72 2.53
N HIS A 92 -30.84 6.87 1.87
CA HIS A 92 -31.11 6.91 0.44
C HIS A 92 -29.83 6.65 -0.36
N GLU A 93 -29.88 5.66 -1.26
CA GLU A 93 -28.86 5.42 -2.28
C GLU A 93 -29.08 6.38 -3.45
N LEU A 94 -28.10 7.24 -3.70
CA LEU A 94 -28.14 8.26 -4.76
C LEU A 94 -27.81 7.68 -6.12
N GLY A 95 -26.99 6.63 -6.14
CA GLY A 95 -26.56 5.97 -7.36
C GLY A 95 -25.51 4.90 -7.10
N ARG A 96 -25.27 4.05 -8.09
CA ARG A 96 -24.31 2.96 -8.03
C ARG A 96 -23.64 2.76 -9.39
N PHE A 97 -22.33 2.63 -9.38
CA PHE A 97 -21.59 2.11 -10.51
C PHE A 97 -21.31 0.64 -10.29
N GLU A 98 -21.97 -0.21 -11.05
CA GLU A 98 -21.74 -1.63 -11.03
C GLU A 98 -20.40 -1.96 -11.69
N LEU A 99 -19.56 -2.72 -10.99
CA LEU A 99 -18.29 -3.21 -11.47
C LEU A 99 -18.23 -4.73 -11.34
N PRO A 100 -17.56 -5.43 -12.26
CA PRO A 100 -17.57 -6.88 -12.26
C PRO A 100 -16.83 -7.44 -11.05
N ALA A 101 -17.46 -8.37 -10.33
CA ALA A 101 -16.82 -9.15 -9.30
C ALA A 101 -15.64 -9.98 -9.86
N SER A 102 -14.69 -10.33 -9.01
CA SER A 102 -13.46 -11.04 -9.40
C SER A 102 -13.75 -12.36 -10.14
N SER A 103 -14.83 -13.07 -9.78
CA SER A 103 -15.27 -14.29 -10.48
C SER A 103 -15.61 -14.09 -11.96
N LYS A 104 -16.01 -12.87 -12.35
CA LYS A 104 -16.33 -12.52 -13.75
C LYS A 104 -15.12 -11.97 -14.51
N ALA A 105 -14.05 -11.61 -13.81
CA ALA A 105 -12.88 -10.91 -14.37
C ALA A 105 -12.22 -11.69 -15.51
N ASN A 106 -12.02 -13.00 -15.35
CA ASN A 106 -11.39 -13.85 -16.37
C ASN A 106 -12.26 -13.97 -17.64
N ALA A 107 -13.58 -14.02 -17.50
CA ALA A 107 -14.48 -14.06 -18.66
C ALA A 107 -14.45 -12.74 -19.44
N LEU A 108 -14.42 -11.61 -18.73
CA LEU A 108 -14.30 -10.28 -19.32
C LEU A 108 -12.99 -10.09 -20.07
N VAL A 109 -11.86 -10.50 -19.48
CA VAL A 109 -10.57 -10.47 -20.15
C VAL A 109 -10.57 -11.32 -21.43
N ARG A 110 -11.13 -12.52 -21.37
CA ARG A 110 -11.23 -13.42 -22.53
C ARG A 110 -12.14 -12.91 -23.63
N SER A 111 -13.15 -12.13 -23.30
CA SER A 111 -14.04 -11.52 -24.29
C SER A 111 -13.35 -10.49 -25.18
N ASN A 112 -12.23 -9.94 -24.70
CA ASN A 112 -11.42 -8.91 -25.38
C ASN A 112 -12.29 -7.72 -25.88
N GLN A 113 -13.28 -7.31 -25.11
CA GLN A 113 -14.22 -6.27 -25.46
C GLN A 113 -14.13 -5.08 -24.51
N GLY A 114 -14.26 -3.88 -25.08
CA GLY A 114 -14.37 -2.63 -24.34
C GLY A 114 -13.13 -2.27 -23.52
N SER A 115 -13.33 -1.56 -22.42
CA SER A 115 -12.28 -1.06 -21.53
C SER A 115 -11.60 -2.14 -20.66
N TRP A 116 -12.05 -3.38 -20.74
CA TRP A 116 -11.48 -4.53 -20.01
C TRP A 116 -10.43 -5.30 -20.82
N THR A 117 -10.00 -4.75 -21.94
CA THR A 117 -9.00 -5.35 -22.83
C THR A 117 -7.62 -5.31 -22.17
N ALA A 118 -7.26 -6.37 -21.45
CA ALA A 118 -5.97 -6.57 -20.80
C ALA A 118 -5.71 -8.07 -20.63
N SER A 119 -4.45 -8.46 -20.39
CA SER A 119 -4.11 -9.88 -20.11
C SER A 119 -4.56 -10.35 -18.72
N GLU A 120 -4.78 -9.40 -17.80
CA GLU A 120 -5.31 -9.61 -16.46
C GLU A 120 -6.33 -8.52 -16.12
N ALA A 121 -7.40 -8.89 -15.42
CA ALA A 121 -8.31 -7.89 -14.87
C ALA A 121 -7.72 -7.27 -13.59
N PRO A 122 -8.05 -6.00 -13.29
CA PRO A 122 -7.73 -5.41 -11.99
C PRO A 122 -8.35 -6.22 -10.86
N HIS A 123 -7.79 -6.08 -9.64
CA HIS A 123 -8.25 -6.83 -8.49
C HIS A 123 -8.37 -5.95 -7.25
N ARG A 124 -9.36 -6.24 -6.41
CA ARG A 124 -9.56 -5.56 -5.13
C ARG A 124 -8.89 -6.39 -4.04
N ILE A 125 -7.77 -5.87 -3.56
CA ILE A 125 -6.97 -6.46 -2.49
C ILE A 125 -6.25 -5.35 -1.74
N SER A 126 -6.21 -5.46 -0.43
CA SER A 126 -5.46 -4.52 0.40
C SER A 126 -3.96 -4.80 0.31
N GLN A 127 -3.18 -3.73 0.32
CA GLN A 127 -1.70 -3.77 0.36
C GLN A 127 -1.18 -4.65 1.51
N LYS A 128 -1.87 -4.67 2.66
CA LYS A 128 -1.49 -5.51 3.81
C LYS A 128 -1.44 -7.01 3.50
N PHE A 129 -2.17 -7.47 2.48
CA PHE A 129 -2.15 -8.87 2.02
C PHE A 129 -1.14 -9.09 0.88
N VAL A 130 -0.88 -8.06 0.08
CA VAL A 130 0.07 -8.14 -1.04
C VAL A 130 1.53 -8.19 -0.55
N GLU A 131 1.89 -7.30 0.37
CA GLU A 131 3.28 -7.18 0.84
C GLU A 131 3.85 -8.47 1.44
N PRO A 132 3.14 -9.23 2.31
CA PRO A 132 3.65 -10.51 2.81
C PRO A 132 3.95 -11.54 1.71
N VAL A 133 3.15 -11.58 0.64
CA VAL A 133 3.40 -12.47 -0.51
C VAL A 133 4.66 -12.05 -1.25
N LEU A 134 4.81 -10.74 -1.51
CA LEU A 134 6.00 -10.22 -2.17
C LEU A 134 7.26 -10.45 -1.33
N ARG A 135 7.18 -10.21 -0.01
CA ARG A 135 8.27 -10.46 0.92
C ARG A 135 8.71 -11.92 0.88
N ARG A 136 7.79 -12.85 1.08
CA ARG A 136 8.07 -14.29 1.03
C ARG A 136 8.72 -14.70 -0.30
N LEU A 137 8.23 -14.15 -1.41
CA LEU A 137 8.81 -14.44 -2.72
C LEU A 137 10.22 -13.85 -2.88
N ALA A 138 10.48 -12.66 -2.37
CA ALA A 138 11.81 -12.05 -2.39
C ALA A 138 12.80 -12.81 -1.52
N GLU A 139 12.38 -13.23 -0.29
CA GLU A 139 13.19 -14.02 0.64
C GLU A 139 13.51 -15.44 0.12
N ALA A 140 12.82 -15.91 -0.92
CA ALA A 140 13.10 -17.22 -1.54
C ALA A 140 14.33 -17.22 -2.45
N TYR A 141 14.92 -16.06 -2.74
CA TYR A 141 16.14 -15.96 -3.55
C TYR A 141 17.36 -15.79 -2.64
N ASP A 142 18.33 -16.71 -2.74
CA ASP A 142 19.57 -16.69 -1.94
C ASP A 142 20.37 -15.39 -2.10
N SER A 143 20.23 -14.73 -3.24
CA SER A 143 20.89 -13.45 -3.55
C SER A 143 20.22 -12.23 -2.90
N VAL A 144 19.09 -12.40 -2.20
CA VAL A 144 18.33 -11.30 -1.60
C VAL A 144 18.32 -11.41 -0.08
N THR A 145 18.71 -10.34 0.60
CA THR A 145 18.61 -10.22 2.05
C THR A 145 17.72 -9.03 2.40
N ILE A 146 16.71 -9.26 3.25
CA ILE A 146 15.74 -8.23 3.67
C ILE A 146 15.93 -7.91 5.14
N ASN A 147 16.11 -6.62 5.46
CA ASN A 147 16.35 -6.10 6.80
C ASN A 147 15.24 -5.09 7.17
N PHE A 148 14.28 -5.50 7.98
CA PHE A 148 13.30 -4.62 8.58
C PHE A 148 13.80 -4.01 9.91
N GLY A 149 13.25 -2.85 10.29
CA GLY A 149 13.64 -2.13 11.50
C GLY A 149 14.92 -1.30 11.34
N TRP A 150 15.37 -1.08 10.12
CA TRP A 150 16.59 -0.34 9.81
C TRP A 150 16.30 0.89 8.97
N ARG A 151 16.64 2.05 9.47
CA ARG A 151 16.48 3.35 8.80
C ARG A 151 17.78 3.80 8.18
N MET A 152 17.78 4.14 6.90
CA MET A 152 18.92 4.83 6.28
C MET A 152 19.04 6.24 6.87
N THR A 153 20.23 6.62 7.30
CA THR A 153 20.52 7.95 7.87
C THR A 153 21.26 8.85 6.90
N GLU A 154 22.16 8.30 6.09
CA GLU A 154 22.87 9.01 5.04
C GLU A 154 23.38 8.06 3.96
N PHE A 155 23.72 8.61 2.81
CA PHE A 155 24.51 7.92 1.80
C PHE A 155 25.48 8.91 1.11
N LYS A 156 26.54 8.37 0.53
CA LYS A 156 27.53 9.14 -0.23
C LYS A 156 27.84 8.42 -1.53
N GLU A 157 27.76 9.15 -2.63
CA GLU A 157 28.11 8.66 -3.95
C GLU A 157 29.63 8.77 -4.14
N GLY A 158 30.27 7.68 -4.52
CA GLY A 158 31.67 7.60 -4.94
C GLY A 158 31.80 7.50 -6.46
N ALA A 159 32.99 7.31 -6.95
CA ALA A 159 33.27 7.22 -8.40
C ALA A 159 32.67 5.95 -9.05
N SER A 160 32.54 4.85 -8.30
CA SER A 160 32.07 3.56 -8.83
C SER A 160 31.17 2.80 -7.83
N SER A 161 30.87 3.37 -6.69
CA SER A 161 30.08 2.77 -5.63
C SER A 161 29.34 3.83 -4.85
N VAL A 162 28.40 3.40 -4.03
CA VAL A 162 27.69 4.21 -3.07
C VAL A 162 27.85 3.59 -1.69
N SER A 163 28.17 4.43 -0.69
CA SER A 163 28.24 4.03 0.71
C SER A 163 26.99 4.55 1.44
N ALA A 164 26.29 3.70 2.16
CA ALA A 164 25.09 4.06 2.90
C ALA A 164 25.18 3.62 4.36
N VAL A 165 24.63 4.42 5.26
CA VAL A 165 24.57 4.12 6.71
C VAL A 165 23.13 3.83 7.08
N PHE A 166 22.92 2.69 7.70
CA PHE A 166 21.64 2.26 8.25
C PHE A 166 21.75 2.14 9.78
N GLU A 167 20.73 2.62 10.47
CA GLU A 167 20.61 2.55 11.92
C GLU A 167 19.41 1.68 12.29
N GLN A 168 19.62 0.72 13.17
CA GLN A 168 18.53 -0.08 13.72
C GLN A 168 17.71 0.76 14.70
N SER A 169 16.41 0.87 14.44
CA SER A 169 15.51 1.78 15.16
C SER A 169 15.39 1.50 16.65
N GLU A 170 15.55 0.25 17.09
CA GLU A 170 15.40 -0.15 18.50
C GLU A 170 16.71 -0.05 19.30
N THR A 171 17.84 -0.33 18.67
CA THR A 171 19.13 -0.48 19.38
C THR A 171 20.13 0.62 19.10
N GLY A 172 19.90 1.43 18.04
CA GLY A 172 20.86 2.43 17.56
C GLY A 172 22.14 1.83 16.96
N VAL A 173 22.18 0.53 16.72
CA VAL A 173 23.31 -0.13 16.03
C VAL A 173 23.34 0.34 14.59
N THR A 174 24.53 0.64 14.07
CA THR A 174 24.70 1.09 12.69
C THR A 174 25.36 0.03 11.82
N HIS A 175 24.89 -0.09 10.58
CA HIS A 175 25.49 -0.81 9.47
C HIS A 175 25.99 0.18 8.41
N ASN A 176 27.25 0.05 8.02
CA ASN A 176 27.78 0.72 6.83
C ASN A 176 27.80 -0.30 5.70
N ILE A 177 27.20 0.08 4.57
CA ILE A 177 27.03 -0.76 3.39
C ILE A 177 27.65 -0.06 2.20
N ASP A 178 28.53 -0.75 1.51
CA ASP A 178 29.05 -0.36 0.22
C ASP A 178 28.37 -1.19 -0.88
N ALA A 179 27.82 -0.52 -1.90
CA ALA A 179 27.15 -1.17 -3.01
C ALA A 179 27.47 -0.47 -4.34
N THR A 180 27.30 -1.18 -5.45
CA THR A 180 27.46 -0.55 -6.77
C THR A 180 26.32 0.44 -7.03
N TYR A 181 25.09 0.10 -6.61
CA TYR A 181 23.90 0.93 -6.81
C TYR A 181 23.07 1.06 -5.53
N LEU A 182 22.53 2.26 -5.30
CA LEU A 182 21.51 2.50 -4.28
C LEU A 182 20.20 2.92 -4.96
N ILE A 183 19.12 2.25 -4.60
CA ILE A 183 17.77 2.51 -5.14
C ILE A 183 16.85 3.00 -4.04
N GLY A 184 16.35 4.23 -4.17
CA GLY A 184 15.33 4.78 -3.28
C GLY A 184 13.93 4.28 -3.63
N ALA A 185 13.34 3.44 -2.78
CA ALA A 185 11.96 2.97 -2.82
C ALA A 185 11.21 3.36 -1.52
N ASP A 186 11.67 4.40 -0.83
CA ASP A 186 11.29 4.86 0.51
C ASP A 186 10.07 5.81 0.51
N GLY A 187 9.31 5.82 -0.58
CA GLY A 187 7.97 6.38 -0.66
C GLY A 187 7.91 7.91 -0.78
N ALA A 188 6.73 8.48 -0.49
CA ALA A 188 6.44 9.90 -0.73
C ALA A 188 7.33 10.85 0.10
N ARG A 189 7.75 10.43 1.29
CA ARG A 189 8.65 11.20 2.17
C ARG A 189 10.12 10.88 1.96
N SER A 190 10.48 10.27 0.84
CA SER A 190 11.78 9.73 0.48
C SER A 190 12.94 10.60 0.96
N MET A 191 13.84 9.98 1.73
CA MET A 191 15.09 10.58 2.15
C MET A 191 16.11 10.56 1.01
N VAL A 192 16.13 9.46 0.22
CA VAL A 192 17.02 9.35 -0.96
C VAL A 192 16.77 10.50 -1.92
N ARG A 193 15.49 10.75 -2.28
CA ARG A 193 15.12 11.86 -3.16
C ARG A 193 15.59 13.20 -2.61
N LYS A 194 15.34 13.45 -1.31
CA LYS A 194 15.69 14.73 -0.65
C LYS A 194 17.19 14.96 -0.62
N GLN A 195 17.97 13.93 -0.29
CA GLN A 195 19.43 14.02 -0.22
C GLN A 195 20.05 14.22 -1.61
N LEU A 196 19.43 13.68 -2.67
CA LEU A 196 19.81 13.97 -4.06
C LEU A 196 19.40 15.38 -4.53
N GLY A 197 18.68 16.16 -3.69
CA GLY A 197 18.25 17.51 -4.01
C GLY A 197 17.01 17.59 -4.91
N TYR A 198 16.32 16.44 -5.16
CA TYR A 198 15.11 16.44 -5.97
C TYR A 198 13.89 16.81 -5.15
N SER A 199 13.10 17.75 -5.66
CA SER A 199 11.78 18.10 -5.15
C SER A 199 10.67 17.48 -6.00
N LEU A 200 9.50 17.33 -5.40
CA LEU A 200 8.28 17.01 -6.15
C LEU A 200 7.81 18.25 -6.89
N ILE A 201 7.29 18.08 -8.11
CA ILE A 201 6.70 19.16 -8.89
C ILE A 201 5.17 19.08 -8.74
N GLY A 202 4.54 20.25 -8.61
CA GLY A 202 3.10 20.39 -8.43
C GLY A 202 2.70 20.80 -7.01
N GLU A 203 1.44 20.64 -6.69
CA GLU A 203 0.88 20.96 -5.38
C GLU A 203 1.22 19.86 -4.39
N TYR A 204 2.26 20.05 -3.58
CA TYR A 204 2.66 19.12 -2.53
C TYR A 204 2.99 19.90 -1.25
N GLY A 205 2.76 19.25 -0.11
CA GLY A 205 3.03 19.87 1.21
C GLY A 205 1.99 20.91 1.63
N GLU A 206 0.98 21.17 0.82
CA GLU A 206 -0.17 21.97 1.20
C GLU A 206 -1.28 21.09 1.77
N GLU A 207 -2.05 21.64 2.69
CA GLU A 207 -3.27 20.98 3.18
C GLU A 207 -4.25 20.87 2.01
N ARG A 208 -4.37 19.68 1.43
CA ARG A 208 -5.38 19.47 0.40
C ARG A 208 -6.75 19.36 1.07
N HIS A 209 -7.59 20.30 0.74
CA HIS A 209 -9.02 20.22 1.04
C HIS A 209 -9.69 19.21 0.12
N PHE A 210 -9.46 17.92 0.37
CA PHE A 210 -10.17 16.87 -0.34
C PHE A 210 -11.60 16.82 0.18
N PHE A 211 -12.59 16.98 -0.72
CA PHE A 211 -14.00 17.14 -0.37
C PHE A 211 -14.33 18.35 0.54
N GLY A 212 -13.50 19.37 0.58
CA GLY A 212 -13.76 20.59 1.34
C GLY A 212 -13.22 20.57 2.77
N GLY A 213 -12.30 19.67 3.11
CA GLY A 213 -11.66 19.62 4.42
C GLY A 213 -10.53 18.61 4.50
N ARG A 214 -9.84 18.56 5.64
CA ARG A 214 -8.86 17.52 5.95
C ARG A 214 -9.60 16.19 6.10
N MET A 215 -8.98 15.10 5.60
CA MET A 215 -9.53 13.76 5.73
C MET A 215 -8.92 13.05 6.92
N TYR A 216 -9.74 12.48 7.76
CA TYR A 216 -9.36 11.59 8.85
C TYR A 216 -9.62 10.14 8.44
N ALA A 217 -8.62 9.27 8.62
CA ALA A 217 -8.69 7.87 8.22
C ALA A 217 -8.81 6.97 9.45
N VAL A 218 -9.80 6.09 9.45
CA VAL A 218 -10.04 5.09 10.48
C VAL A 218 -10.05 3.70 9.84
N TYR A 219 -9.32 2.77 10.43
CA TYR A 219 -9.44 1.36 10.11
C TYR A 219 -10.32 0.69 11.16
N LEU A 220 -11.42 0.09 10.72
CA LEU A 220 -12.42 -0.46 11.62
C LEU A 220 -12.87 -1.87 11.21
N ARG A 221 -13.45 -2.57 12.15
CA ARG A 221 -14.08 -3.87 11.93
C ARG A 221 -15.55 -3.82 12.37
N CYS A 222 -16.44 -4.06 11.41
CA CYS A 222 -17.89 -4.12 11.61
C CYS A 222 -18.48 -5.21 10.68
N PRO A 223 -18.42 -6.50 11.05
CA PRO A 223 -18.90 -7.60 10.20
C PRO A 223 -20.39 -7.48 9.86
N GLU A 224 -21.18 -6.93 10.78
CA GLU A 224 -22.63 -6.77 10.66
C GLU A 224 -23.07 -5.55 9.88
N PHE A 225 -22.11 -4.74 9.36
CA PHE A 225 -22.41 -3.43 8.75
C PHE A 225 -23.53 -3.51 7.72
N TYR A 226 -23.43 -4.37 6.71
CA TYR A 226 -24.43 -4.45 5.65
C TYR A 226 -25.77 -5.03 6.11
N GLU A 227 -25.76 -5.88 7.11
CA GLU A 227 -26.98 -6.39 7.76
C GLU A 227 -27.72 -5.26 8.49
N VAL A 228 -26.99 -4.49 9.29
CA VAL A 228 -27.54 -3.37 10.07
C VAL A 228 -28.07 -2.26 9.15
N VAL A 229 -27.33 -1.89 8.12
CA VAL A 229 -27.76 -0.81 7.21
C VAL A 229 -28.77 -1.27 6.17
N GLY A 230 -28.99 -2.58 6.00
CA GLY A 230 -29.97 -3.14 5.05
C GLY A 230 -29.65 -2.80 3.58
N LYS A 231 -28.38 -2.69 3.21
CA LYS A 231 -27.95 -2.32 1.85
C LYS A 231 -27.12 -3.42 1.21
N GLN A 232 -27.17 -3.44 -0.13
CA GLN A 232 -26.30 -4.33 -0.91
C GLN A 232 -24.83 -3.95 -0.70
N PRO A 233 -23.92 -4.92 -0.51
CA PRO A 233 -22.50 -4.66 -0.42
C PRO A 233 -21.96 -3.90 -1.62
N ALA A 234 -20.93 -3.08 -1.36
CA ALA A 234 -20.13 -2.41 -2.38
C ALA A 234 -18.67 -2.35 -1.93
N TRP A 235 -17.74 -2.31 -2.87
CA TRP A 235 -16.33 -2.10 -2.53
C TRP A 235 -16.09 -0.71 -1.94
N MET A 236 -16.66 0.34 -2.56
CA MET A 236 -16.61 1.71 -2.07
C MET A 236 -18.01 2.22 -1.78
N ASN A 237 -18.19 2.78 -0.59
CA ASN A 237 -19.42 3.41 -0.15
C ASN A 237 -19.13 4.88 0.17
N TRP A 238 -19.73 5.79 -0.57
CA TRP A 238 -19.56 7.22 -0.41
C TRP A 238 -20.79 7.82 0.25
N THR A 239 -20.60 8.77 1.14
CA THR A 239 -21.71 9.56 1.70
C THR A 239 -21.52 11.04 1.47
N PHE A 240 -22.62 11.70 1.09
CA PHE A 240 -22.69 13.13 0.84
C PHE A 240 -23.93 13.70 1.51
N ASN A 241 -23.74 14.48 2.52
CA ASN A 241 -24.79 15.23 3.22
C ASN A 241 -24.25 16.57 3.74
N ASP A 242 -25.11 17.37 4.36
CA ASP A 242 -24.75 18.70 4.87
C ASP A 242 -23.81 18.63 6.10
N ASP A 243 -23.80 17.49 6.80
CA ASP A 243 -22.96 17.32 7.98
C ASP A 243 -21.52 16.96 7.62
N ARG A 244 -21.34 15.94 6.78
CA ARG A 244 -20.04 15.37 6.43
C ARG A 244 -20.05 14.70 5.08
N ARG A 245 -18.85 14.60 4.53
CA ARG A 245 -18.54 13.72 3.42
C ARG A 245 -17.64 12.60 3.92
N ALA A 246 -17.95 11.39 3.52
CA ALA A 246 -17.16 10.24 3.90
C ALA A 246 -17.06 9.21 2.77
N LEU A 247 -16.03 8.39 2.87
CA LEU A 247 -15.76 7.25 2.01
C LEU A 247 -15.45 6.06 2.90
N MET A 248 -16.09 4.94 2.66
CA MET A 248 -15.73 3.67 3.27
C MET A 248 -15.40 2.66 2.19
N ALA A 249 -14.18 2.10 2.24
CA ALA A 249 -13.74 1.04 1.35
C ALA A 249 -13.67 -0.28 2.10
N ALA A 250 -14.32 -1.32 1.57
CA ALA A 250 -14.18 -2.66 2.08
C ALA A 250 -12.75 -3.18 1.83
N VAL A 251 -12.14 -3.78 2.86
CA VAL A 251 -10.74 -4.25 2.85
C VAL A 251 -10.66 -5.74 2.54
N ASP A 252 -11.43 -6.55 3.24
CA ASP A 252 -11.42 -8.02 3.14
C ASP A 252 -12.74 -8.63 2.65
N GLY A 253 -13.80 -7.80 2.53
CA GLY A 253 -15.14 -8.24 2.19
C GLY A 253 -15.82 -9.09 3.29
N LYS A 254 -15.29 -9.08 4.51
CA LYS A 254 -15.77 -9.83 5.68
C LYS A 254 -16.02 -8.95 6.91
N GLY A 255 -15.97 -7.63 6.72
CA GLY A 255 -16.24 -6.66 7.77
C GLY A 255 -15.07 -5.76 8.17
N GLU A 256 -13.93 -5.85 7.50
CA GLU A 256 -12.87 -4.85 7.65
C GLU A 256 -13.08 -3.71 6.65
N PHE A 257 -12.97 -2.48 7.14
CA PHE A 257 -13.18 -1.28 6.34
C PHE A 257 -12.12 -0.23 6.61
N ALA A 258 -11.71 0.47 5.55
CA ALA A 258 -10.96 1.71 5.61
C ALA A 258 -11.98 2.86 5.45
N PHE A 259 -12.26 3.54 6.53
CA PHE A 259 -13.18 4.67 6.58
C PHE A 259 -12.42 5.98 6.56
N HIS A 260 -12.82 6.88 5.70
CA HIS A 260 -12.26 8.22 5.59
C HIS A 260 -13.39 9.22 5.72
N THR A 261 -13.28 10.15 6.66
CA THR A 261 -14.26 11.21 6.86
C THR A 261 -13.61 12.59 6.85
N GLN A 262 -14.35 13.58 6.45
CA GLN A 262 -13.95 14.97 6.51
C GLN A 262 -13.94 15.45 7.97
N LEU A 263 -12.82 16.03 8.42
CA LEU A 263 -12.77 16.78 9.65
C LEU A 263 -13.37 18.18 9.44
N ARG A 264 -14.19 18.62 10.40
CA ARG A 264 -14.68 20.00 10.43
C ARG A 264 -13.57 20.93 10.88
N SER A 265 -13.73 22.21 10.62
CA SER A 265 -12.74 23.24 10.98
C SER A 265 -12.51 23.40 12.49
N ASP A 266 -13.48 23.00 13.30
CA ASP A 266 -13.47 23.01 14.76
C ASP A 266 -12.98 21.70 15.39
N GLU A 267 -12.65 20.68 14.57
CA GLU A 267 -12.17 19.39 15.05
C GLU A 267 -10.64 19.28 14.91
N ASP A 268 -10.00 18.86 16.00
CA ASP A 268 -8.57 18.56 16.04
C ASP A 268 -8.33 17.05 16.04
N GLU A 269 -7.62 16.54 15.04
CA GLU A 269 -7.29 15.13 14.92
C GLU A 269 -6.54 14.57 16.14
N ALA A 270 -5.76 15.40 16.82
CA ALA A 270 -5.00 14.99 18.00
C ALA A 270 -5.89 14.68 19.21
N THR A 271 -7.16 15.14 19.20
CA THR A 271 -8.12 14.94 20.29
C THR A 271 -9.16 13.84 20.01
N ILE A 272 -9.11 13.21 18.83
CA ILE A 272 -10.05 12.15 18.47
C ILE A 272 -9.63 10.85 19.15
N THR A 273 -10.45 10.41 20.11
CA THR A 273 -10.31 9.08 20.74
C THR A 273 -10.92 7.98 19.87
N ASP A 274 -10.68 6.72 20.22
CA ASP A 274 -11.28 5.57 19.51
C ASP A 274 -12.82 5.60 19.57
N GLU A 275 -13.40 6.01 20.72
CA GLU A 275 -14.85 6.18 20.87
C GLU A 275 -15.36 7.27 19.93
N ARG A 276 -14.66 8.42 19.87
CA ARG A 276 -15.04 9.49 18.95
C ARG A 276 -14.89 9.08 17.50
N ALA A 277 -13.86 8.30 17.16
CA ALA A 277 -13.68 7.76 15.81
C ALA A 277 -14.85 6.82 15.42
N ALA A 278 -15.34 6.01 16.37
CA ALA A 278 -16.52 5.17 16.17
C ALA A 278 -17.81 6.01 15.98
N ASP A 279 -17.96 7.11 16.70
CA ASP A 279 -19.11 8.04 16.52
C ASP A 279 -19.09 8.77 15.15
N LEU A 280 -17.92 8.91 14.53
CA LEU A 280 -17.79 9.50 13.20
C LEU A 280 -18.23 8.56 12.08
N PHE A 281 -18.21 7.25 12.34
CA PHE A 281 -18.65 6.19 11.43
C PHE A 281 -20.16 6.06 11.40
#